data_bd06a87a73552e1cda4c61a1d383ee36
#
_entry.id   bd06a87a73552e1cda4c61a1d383ee36
#
_cell.length_a   1.000
_cell.length_b   1.000
_cell.length_c   1.000
_cell.angle_alpha   90.00
_cell.angle_beta   90.00
_cell.angle_gamma   90.00
#
_symmetry.space_group_name_H-M   'P 1'
#
loop_
_entity.id
_entity.type
_entity.pdbx_description
1 polymer ?
#
loop_
_entity_poly.entity_id
_entity_poly.type
_entity_poly.pdbx_seq_one_letter_code
_entity_poly.pdbx_strand_id
1 'polypeptide(L)'
;MKMKKLGSSDIEVSHFCLGSMTWGTQNSAEEGHAQIDRALEAGINFIDTAEMYPVNPISAETIGRTEEIIGQWVARHKRRDEVVLASKHSGEGMQHARDGAPISSATIPGAIEGSLKRLQTDYIDLYQFHWPNRGSYMFRKNWHYDPSNQNRAETMAHMEDALGALQREVERGTIRAFGLSNESAWGLTQWAAVAERVGGPRPISVQNEYSLMCRLADTDVSETCVNEQIDMLAFSPLAAGLLTGKYQGGKIPAGSRLALNEDLGGRVTPRAFEAVAAYLDVAEKHGLDPVQMALAWCATRPFMGSVIFGATSLEQLDVALGGAELSLSDEVMADLDAAHKAHPMPY
;
A
#
# COMPACT_ATOMS: atom_id res chain seq x y z
N MET A 1 0.45 5.03 -19.53
CA MET A 1 -0.07 4.85 -18.14
C MET A 1 -1.58 5.02 -18.15
N LYS A 2 -2.35 4.08 -17.59
CA LYS A 2 -3.82 4.19 -17.47
C LYS A 2 -4.17 4.99 -16.21
N MET A 3 -5.24 5.79 -16.31
CA MET A 3 -5.79 6.58 -15.20
C MET A 3 -7.19 6.09 -14.86
N LYS A 4 -7.61 6.20 -13.61
CA LYS A 4 -8.97 5.93 -13.17
C LYS A 4 -9.35 6.80 -11.96
N LYS A 5 -10.64 7.02 -11.76
CA LYS A 5 -11.15 7.57 -10.49
C LYS A 5 -11.00 6.55 -9.38
N LEU A 6 -10.55 6.98 -8.22
CA LEU A 6 -10.31 6.13 -7.06
C LEU A 6 -11.62 5.91 -6.27
N GLY A 7 -12.08 4.68 -6.24
CA GLY A 7 -13.33 4.32 -5.57
C GLY A 7 -14.52 5.17 -6.04
N SER A 8 -15.31 5.66 -5.09
CA SER A 8 -16.45 6.54 -5.32
C SER A 8 -16.09 8.04 -5.41
N SER A 9 -14.81 8.40 -5.48
CA SER A 9 -14.35 9.80 -5.50
C SER A 9 -14.11 10.34 -6.91
N ASP A 10 -13.84 11.65 -6.99
CA ASP A 10 -13.38 12.31 -8.22
C ASP A 10 -11.84 12.43 -8.32
N ILE A 11 -11.10 11.76 -7.42
CA ILE A 11 -9.65 11.76 -7.45
C ILE A 11 -9.17 10.80 -8.53
N GLU A 12 -8.52 11.32 -9.58
CA GLU A 12 -7.92 10.53 -10.63
C GLU A 12 -6.51 10.09 -10.24
N VAL A 13 -6.26 8.78 -10.28
CA VAL A 13 -4.98 8.17 -9.96
C VAL A 13 -4.47 7.31 -11.12
N SER A 14 -3.17 7.25 -11.27
CA SER A 14 -2.52 6.27 -12.15
C SER A 14 -2.68 4.85 -11.60
N HIS A 15 -2.81 3.86 -12.49
CA HIS A 15 -2.90 2.44 -12.13
C HIS A 15 -1.68 1.91 -11.40
N PHE A 16 -0.54 2.60 -11.52
CA PHE A 16 0.66 2.37 -10.73
C PHE A 16 0.86 3.55 -9.78
N CYS A 17 1.32 3.23 -8.57
CA CYS A 17 1.59 4.19 -7.51
C CYS A 17 3.03 4.04 -7.03
N LEU A 18 3.73 5.16 -6.89
CA LEU A 18 5.09 5.20 -6.36
C LEU A 18 5.07 5.10 -4.84
N GLY A 19 5.55 3.97 -4.31
CA GLY A 19 5.75 3.75 -2.87
C GLY A 19 7.09 4.30 -2.41
N SER A 20 7.13 4.95 -1.26
CA SER A 20 8.26 5.74 -0.78
C SER A 20 8.95 5.21 0.49
N MET A 21 8.58 4.05 0.99
CA MET A 21 8.94 3.53 2.32
C MET A 21 10.46 3.35 2.59
N THR A 22 11.31 3.49 1.59
CA THR A 22 12.77 3.35 1.69
C THR A 22 13.51 4.69 1.74
N TRP A 23 12.81 5.80 1.48
CA TRP A 23 13.42 7.11 1.40
C TRP A 23 13.73 7.68 2.79
N GLY A 24 15.00 7.97 3.02
CA GLY A 24 15.51 8.42 4.31
C GLY A 24 16.27 7.35 5.10
N THR A 25 16.33 6.10 4.56
CA THR A 25 17.20 5.03 5.07
C THR A 25 18.01 4.41 3.94
N GLN A 26 17.36 3.66 3.02
CA GLN A 26 18.05 3.04 1.89
C GLN A 26 18.29 4.02 0.72
N ASN A 27 17.47 5.06 0.62
CA ASN A 27 17.60 6.10 -0.39
C ASN A 27 17.78 7.48 0.25
N SER A 28 18.61 8.32 -0.38
CA SER A 28 18.77 9.72 -0.04
C SER A 28 17.54 10.55 -0.48
N ALA A 29 17.51 11.83 -0.10
CA ALA A 29 16.49 12.76 -0.56
C ALA A 29 16.57 12.99 -2.07
N GLU A 30 17.79 13.13 -2.60
CA GLU A 30 18.05 13.33 -4.03
C GLU A 30 17.56 12.13 -4.86
N GLU A 31 17.81 10.91 -4.40
CA GLU A 31 17.33 9.69 -5.07
C GLU A 31 15.79 9.60 -5.01
N GLY A 32 15.18 9.96 -3.89
CA GLY A 32 13.71 10.05 -3.76
C GLY A 32 13.12 11.07 -4.73
N HIS A 33 13.71 12.25 -4.83
CA HIS A 33 13.28 13.29 -5.77
C HIS A 33 13.41 12.82 -7.22
N ALA A 34 14.54 12.19 -7.58
CA ALA A 34 14.74 11.65 -8.93
C ALA A 34 13.70 10.56 -9.27
N GLN A 35 13.30 9.73 -8.30
CA GLN A 35 12.23 8.75 -8.49
C GLN A 35 10.87 9.43 -8.70
N ILE A 36 10.56 10.52 -7.99
CA ILE A 36 9.31 11.28 -8.21
C ILE A 36 9.30 11.86 -9.64
N ASP A 37 10.37 12.53 -10.04
CA ASP A 37 10.46 13.14 -11.37
C ASP A 37 10.33 12.06 -12.47
N ARG A 38 11.02 10.94 -12.34
CA ARG A 38 10.95 9.83 -13.29
C ARG A 38 9.57 9.17 -13.36
N ALA A 39 8.90 9.05 -12.22
CA ALA A 39 7.54 8.51 -12.14
C ALA A 39 6.52 9.44 -12.85
N LEU A 40 6.62 10.75 -12.62
CA LEU A 40 5.78 11.75 -13.29
C LEU A 40 6.01 11.76 -14.81
N GLU A 41 7.26 11.67 -15.27
CA GLU A 41 7.59 11.53 -16.70
C GLU A 41 6.92 10.30 -17.34
N ALA A 42 6.76 9.22 -16.57
CA ALA A 42 6.08 8.00 -17.01
C ALA A 42 4.55 8.07 -16.86
N GLY A 43 4.01 9.18 -16.33
CA GLY A 43 2.57 9.40 -16.12
C GLY A 43 2.02 8.83 -14.82
N ILE A 44 2.88 8.48 -13.85
CA ILE A 44 2.44 8.17 -12.48
C ILE A 44 2.24 9.49 -11.76
N ASN A 45 1.01 9.74 -11.30
CA ASN A 45 0.68 10.90 -10.48
C ASN A 45 0.45 10.55 -9.01
N PHE A 46 0.45 9.27 -8.64
CA PHE A 46 0.09 8.79 -7.31
C PHE A 46 1.32 8.38 -6.51
N ILE A 47 1.50 9.00 -5.33
CA ILE A 47 2.62 8.75 -4.41
C ILE A 47 2.05 8.33 -3.06
N ASP A 48 2.49 7.17 -2.56
CA ASP A 48 2.09 6.64 -1.25
C ASP A 48 3.22 6.76 -0.23
N THR A 49 2.91 7.36 0.91
CA THR A 49 3.78 7.48 2.07
C THR A 49 3.02 7.17 3.37
N ALA A 50 3.64 7.38 4.51
CA ALA A 50 3.03 7.28 5.84
C ALA A 50 3.86 8.07 6.87
N GLU A 51 3.21 8.55 7.94
CA GLU A 51 3.90 9.26 9.02
C GLU A 51 5.02 8.46 9.68
N MET A 52 4.89 7.11 9.70
CA MET A 52 5.90 6.23 10.29
C MET A 52 7.07 5.90 9.38
N TYR A 53 7.03 6.29 8.09
CA TYR A 53 8.10 5.96 7.16
C TYR A 53 9.35 6.85 7.36
N PRO A 54 10.56 6.33 7.09
CA PRO A 54 10.88 5.05 6.44
C PRO A 54 10.79 3.83 7.35
N VAL A 55 10.77 2.66 6.72
CA VAL A 55 10.81 1.37 7.42
C VAL A 55 12.06 0.58 7.01
N ASN A 56 12.45 -0.42 7.82
CA ASN A 56 13.64 -1.25 7.65
C ASN A 56 14.97 -0.48 7.84
N PRO A 57 15.25 -0.05 9.10
CA PRO A 57 14.42 -0.18 10.30
C PRO A 57 13.42 0.97 10.47
N ILE A 58 12.43 0.77 11.35
CA ILE A 58 11.65 1.86 11.94
C ILE A 58 12.38 2.32 13.18
N SER A 59 12.66 3.62 13.30
CA SER A 59 13.32 4.18 14.47
C SER A 59 12.81 5.57 14.82
N ALA A 60 13.01 5.99 16.07
CA ALA A 60 12.62 7.31 16.52
C ALA A 60 13.37 8.43 15.76
N GLU A 61 14.59 8.16 15.31
CA GLU A 61 15.45 9.14 14.62
C GLU A 61 15.02 9.37 13.16
N THR A 62 14.32 8.40 12.57
CA THR A 62 13.97 8.45 11.13
C THR A 62 12.50 8.58 10.84
N ILE A 63 11.61 8.37 11.82
CA ILE A 63 10.16 8.48 11.64
C ILE A 63 9.76 9.85 11.07
N GLY A 64 8.92 9.84 10.03
CA GLY A 64 8.48 11.05 9.34
C GLY A 64 9.43 11.55 8.25
N ARG A 65 10.67 11.05 8.17
CA ARG A 65 11.68 11.52 7.21
C ARG A 65 11.24 11.36 5.76
N THR A 66 10.50 10.31 5.44
CA THR A 66 9.99 10.11 4.08
C THR A 66 9.00 11.20 3.67
N GLU A 67 8.08 11.61 4.56
CA GLU A 67 7.20 12.75 4.30
C GLU A 67 7.99 14.07 4.17
N GLU A 68 9.06 14.26 4.96
CA GLU A 68 9.94 15.43 4.83
C GLU A 68 10.65 15.49 3.46
N ILE A 69 11.11 14.35 2.95
CA ILE A 69 11.73 14.25 1.63
C ILE A 69 10.71 14.62 0.54
N ILE A 70 9.50 14.10 0.61
CA ILE A 70 8.42 14.46 -0.34
C ILE A 70 8.10 15.97 -0.21
N GLY A 71 8.00 16.48 1.01
CA GLY A 71 7.74 17.90 1.27
C GLY A 71 8.82 18.83 0.68
N GLN A 72 10.09 18.45 0.78
CA GLN A 72 11.19 19.18 0.13
C GLN A 72 11.04 19.23 -1.38
N TRP A 73 10.60 18.12 -2.01
CA TRP A 73 10.30 18.09 -3.44
C TRP A 73 9.13 19.00 -3.79
N VAL A 74 8.02 18.94 -3.04
CA VAL A 74 6.82 19.78 -3.21
C VAL A 74 7.19 21.26 -3.15
N ALA A 75 7.92 21.68 -2.11
CA ALA A 75 8.31 23.06 -1.90
C ALA A 75 9.25 23.58 -2.99
N ARG A 76 10.20 22.73 -3.44
CA ARG A 76 11.20 23.08 -4.46
C ARG A 76 10.59 23.22 -5.84
N HIS A 77 9.75 22.27 -6.25
CA HIS A 77 9.25 22.18 -7.63
C HIS A 77 7.92 22.92 -7.84
N LYS A 78 7.16 23.20 -6.77
CA LYS A 78 5.85 23.88 -6.82
C LYS A 78 4.86 23.19 -7.77
N ARG A 79 4.93 21.85 -7.81
CA ARG A 79 4.10 20.96 -8.66
C ARG A 79 3.16 20.10 -7.82
N ARG A 80 2.64 20.67 -6.71
CA ARG A 80 1.76 19.95 -5.77
C ARG A 80 0.49 19.43 -6.43
N ASP A 81 -0.05 20.17 -7.36
CA ASP A 81 -1.27 19.88 -8.12
C ASP A 81 -1.08 18.78 -9.18
N GLU A 82 0.16 18.43 -9.53
CA GLU A 82 0.44 17.33 -10.46
C GLU A 82 0.48 15.96 -9.77
N VAL A 83 0.48 15.91 -8.44
CA VAL A 83 0.59 14.69 -7.66
C VAL A 83 -0.61 14.48 -6.74
N VAL A 84 -1.06 13.24 -6.67
CA VAL A 84 -1.98 12.74 -5.65
C VAL A 84 -1.14 12.15 -4.52
N LEU A 85 -1.16 12.78 -3.34
CA LEU A 85 -0.41 12.33 -2.17
C LEU A 85 -1.31 11.55 -1.22
N ALA A 86 -0.90 10.30 -0.93
CA ALA A 86 -1.51 9.50 0.14
C ALA A 86 -0.56 9.42 1.33
N SER A 87 -1.08 9.68 2.54
CA SER A 87 -0.36 9.42 3.78
C SER A 87 -1.24 8.64 4.77
N LYS A 88 -0.65 8.22 5.91
CA LYS A 88 -1.31 7.29 6.82
C LYS A 88 -1.10 7.66 8.28
N HIS A 89 -2.19 7.53 9.08
CA HIS A 89 -2.14 7.50 10.53
C HIS A 89 -1.74 6.10 11.00
N SER A 90 -0.68 5.97 11.76
CA SER A 90 -0.29 4.71 12.38
C SER A 90 -1.35 4.24 13.38
N GLY A 91 -1.68 2.96 13.35
CA GLY A 91 -2.59 2.35 14.34
C GLY A 91 -1.95 2.19 15.71
N GLU A 92 -2.72 1.62 16.63
CA GLU A 92 -2.29 1.31 17.99
C GLU A 92 -1.00 0.49 18.02
N GLY A 93 -0.11 0.78 18.98
CA GLY A 93 1.13 0.04 19.23
C GLY A 93 2.37 0.60 18.50
N MET A 94 2.25 1.62 17.64
CA MET A 94 3.42 2.28 17.03
C MET A 94 4.10 3.21 18.03
N GLN A 95 5.04 2.70 18.80
CA GLN A 95 5.69 3.41 19.92
C GLN A 95 6.35 4.73 19.50
N HIS A 96 6.93 4.79 18.30
CA HIS A 96 7.58 6.00 17.80
C HIS A 96 6.61 7.06 17.26
N ALA A 97 5.34 6.74 17.14
CA ALA A 97 4.27 7.68 16.81
C ALA A 97 3.28 7.78 17.99
N ARG A 98 3.22 8.93 18.63
CA ARG A 98 2.28 9.21 19.73
C ARG A 98 2.30 8.17 20.87
N ASP A 99 3.48 7.62 21.19
CA ASP A 99 3.67 6.61 22.25
C ASP A 99 2.75 5.37 22.08
N GLY A 100 2.43 5.03 20.85
CA GLY A 100 1.57 3.88 20.53
C GLY A 100 0.07 4.14 20.71
N ALA A 101 -0.36 5.37 20.86
CA ALA A 101 -1.77 5.70 21.04
C ALA A 101 -2.64 5.24 19.84
N PRO A 102 -3.87 4.76 20.10
CA PRO A 102 -4.77 4.29 19.05
C PRO A 102 -5.26 5.43 18.16
N ILE A 103 -5.78 5.08 16.99
CA ILE A 103 -6.53 6.00 16.12
C ILE A 103 -7.79 6.43 16.85
N SER A 104 -8.02 7.75 17.00
CA SER A 104 -9.18 8.32 17.66
C SER A 104 -9.38 9.79 17.28
N SER A 105 -10.51 10.36 17.65
CA SER A 105 -10.76 11.82 17.48
C SER A 105 -9.71 12.69 18.17
N ALA A 106 -9.05 12.18 19.21
CA ALA A 106 -8.00 12.91 19.92
C ALA A 106 -6.66 12.88 19.15
N THR A 107 -6.38 11.86 18.35
CA THR A 107 -5.09 11.69 17.66
C THR A 107 -5.11 12.12 16.19
N ILE A 108 -6.25 11.99 15.52
CA ILE A 108 -6.40 12.28 14.08
C ILE A 108 -5.96 13.69 13.70
N PRO A 109 -6.45 14.79 14.37
CA PRO A 109 -6.08 16.14 13.95
C PRO A 109 -4.58 16.41 14.04
N GLY A 110 -3.95 16.02 15.15
CA GLY A 110 -2.52 16.22 15.35
C GLY A 110 -1.65 15.38 14.39
N ALA A 111 -2.11 14.18 14.02
CA ALA A 111 -1.41 13.35 13.05
C ALA A 111 -1.47 13.97 11.64
N ILE A 112 -2.64 14.46 11.21
CA ILE A 112 -2.81 15.16 9.93
C ILE A 112 -1.97 16.43 9.90
N GLU A 113 -2.01 17.25 10.93
CA GLU A 113 -1.21 18.48 11.03
C GLU A 113 0.29 18.17 10.94
N GLY A 114 0.76 17.13 11.64
CA GLY A 114 2.13 16.66 11.56
C GLY A 114 2.55 16.26 10.15
N SER A 115 1.70 15.49 9.45
CA SER A 115 1.94 15.07 8.07
C SER A 115 1.94 16.27 7.11
N LEU A 116 0.99 17.19 7.22
CA LEU A 116 0.93 18.41 6.40
C LEU A 116 2.21 19.26 6.55
N LYS A 117 2.69 19.40 7.80
CA LYS A 117 3.95 20.14 8.07
C LYS A 117 5.15 19.48 7.42
N ARG A 118 5.29 18.13 7.53
CA ARG A 118 6.40 17.40 6.91
C ARG A 118 6.30 17.41 5.39
N LEU A 119 5.10 17.22 4.83
CA LEU A 119 4.83 17.26 3.39
C LEU A 119 4.86 18.68 2.79
N GLN A 120 4.93 19.73 3.61
CA GLN A 120 4.95 21.13 3.20
C GLN A 120 3.81 21.48 2.22
N THR A 121 2.59 21.06 2.57
CA THR A 121 1.37 21.26 1.78
C THR A 121 0.18 21.52 2.70
N ASP A 122 -0.87 22.15 2.17
CA ASP A 122 -2.07 22.50 2.91
C ASP A 122 -3.10 21.37 2.93
N TYR A 123 -2.93 20.36 2.07
CA TYR A 123 -3.86 19.24 1.97
C TYR A 123 -3.18 17.92 1.59
N ILE A 124 -3.80 16.81 2.03
CA ILE A 124 -3.47 15.44 1.62
C ILE A 124 -4.65 14.91 0.79
N ASP A 125 -4.38 14.30 -0.36
CA ASP A 125 -5.46 13.83 -1.25
C ASP A 125 -6.16 12.60 -0.67
N LEU A 126 -5.39 11.64 -0.15
CA LEU A 126 -5.92 10.42 0.47
C LEU A 126 -5.28 10.20 1.84
N TYR A 127 -6.06 10.31 2.91
CA TYR A 127 -5.59 10.02 4.25
C TYR A 127 -6.07 8.65 4.70
N GLN A 128 -5.17 7.78 5.14
CA GLN A 128 -5.47 6.38 5.40
C GLN A 128 -5.24 6.01 6.86
N PHE A 129 -6.05 5.08 7.41
CA PHE A 129 -5.71 4.40 8.66
C PHE A 129 -4.85 3.19 8.35
N HIS A 130 -3.62 3.16 8.89
CA HIS A 130 -2.58 2.21 8.50
C HIS A 130 -2.88 0.77 8.90
N TRP A 131 -3.56 0.57 10.06
CA TRP A 131 -4.17 -0.71 10.48
C TRP A 131 -5.25 -0.45 11.52
N PRO A 132 -6.24 -1.37 11.65
CA PRO A 132 -7.33 -1.20 12.60
C PRO A 132 -6.87 -1.39 14.06
N ASN A 133 -7.40 -0.57 14.98
CA ASN A 133 -7.12 -0.68 16.42
C ASN A 133 -7.50 -2.06 17.01
N ARG A 134 -8.56 -2.69 16.49
CA ARG A 134 -9.02 -4.01 16.95
C ARG A 134 -8.13 -5.19 16.54
N GLY A 135 -7.03 -4.93 15.85
CA GLY A 135 -6.18 -5.96 15.26
C GLY A 135 -6.65 -6.41 13.88
N SER A 136 -5.80 -7.18 13.20
CA SER A 136 -6.00 -7.62 11.82
C SER A 136 -5.30 -8.96 11.59
N TYR A 137 -5.82 -9.77 10.67
CA TYR A 137 -5.15 -10.96 10.16
C TYR A 137 -4.01 -10.65 9.19
N MET A 138 -3.86 -9.39 8.79
CA MET A 138 -2.76 -8.95 7.92
C MET A 138 -1.39 -9.13 8.57
N PHE A 139 -0.33 -8.78 7.86
CA PHE A 139 1.06 -8.95 8.32
C PHE A 139 1.43 -10.41 8.61
N ARG A 140 0.88 -11.38 7.81
CA ARG A 140 1.09 -12.85 7.93
C ARG A 140 0.60 -13.43 9.25
N LYS A 141 -0.31 -12.72 9.94
CA LYS A 141 -1.00 -13.23 11.14
C LYS A 141 -2.17 -14.18 10.81
N ASN A 142 -2.57 -14.29 9.55
CA ASN A 142 -3.68 -15.12 9.07
C ASN A 142 -3.62 -16.58 9.53
N TRP A 143 -2.42 -17.11 9.79
CA TRP A 143 -2.23 -18.47 10.27
C TRP A 143 -2.69 -18.70 11.75
N HIS A 144 -2.76 -17.64 12.54
CA HIS A 144 -3.05 -17.70 13.98
C HIS A 144 -4.04 -16.62 14.41
N TYR A 145 -4.76 -16.02 13.46
CA TYR A 145 -5.69 -14.93 13.75
C TYR A 145 -6.92 -15.45 14.50
N ASP A 146 -7.15 -14.92 15.69
CA ASP A 146 -8.33 -15.22 16.50
C ASP A 146 -9.07 -13.91 16.85
N PRO A 147 -10.23 -13.65 16.23
CA PRO A 147 -11.04 -12.46 16.50
C PRO A 147 -12.01 -12.64 17.69
N SER A 148 -12.00 -13.76 18.40
CA SER A 148 -13.00 -14.09 19.43
C SER A 148 -13.08 -13.08 20.57
N ASN A 149 -12.01 -12.37 20.86
CA ASN A 149 -11.94 -11.36 21.91
C ASN A 149 -12.30 -9.94 21.43
N GLN A 150 -12.71 -9.76 20.18
CA GLN A 150 -13.11 -8.44 19.67
C GLN A 150 -14.48 -8.03 20.24
N ASN A 151 -14.57 -6.76 20.67
CA ASN A 151 -15.83 -6.17 21.11
C ASN A 151 -16.46 -5.35 19.98
N ARG A 152 -17.56 -5.86 19.40
CA ARG A 152 -18.26 -5.17 18.32
C ARG A 152 -18.75 -3.78 18.71
N ALA A 153 -19.29 -3.60 19.92
CA ALA A 153 -19.83 -2.32 20.34
C ALA A 153 -18.73 -1.25 20.46
N GLU A 154 -17.59 -1.59 21.04
CA GLU A 154 -16.41 -0.71 21.11
C GLU A 154 -15.86 -0.39 19.71
N THR A 155 -15.81 -1.36 18.82
CA THR A 155 -15.37 -1.14 17.44
C THR A 155 -16.28 -0.17 16.70
N MET A 156 -17.61 -0.32 16.83
CA MET A 156 -18.58 0.59 16.20
C MET A 156 -18.48 2.01 16.78
N ALA A 157 -18.35 2.15 18.11
CA ALA A 157 -18.17 3.44 18.77
C ALA A 157 -16.87 4.14 18.31
N HIS A 158 -15.77 3.37 18.15
CA HIS A 158 -14.52 3.88 17.61
C HIS A 158 -14.69 4.38 16.17
N MET A 159 -15.39 3.65 15.31
CA MET A 159 -15.65 4.06 13.93
C MET A 159 -16.44 5.38 13.88
N GLU A 160 -17.46 5.54 14.72
CA GLU A 160 -18.24 6.79 14.82
C GLU A 160 -17.36 7.97 15.27
N ASP A 161 -16.56 7.76 16.31
CA ASP A 161 -15.64 8.79 16.87
C ASP A 161 -14.64 9.25 15.80
N ALA A 162 -14.01 8.30 15.12
CA ALA A 162 -13.01 8.58 14.09
C ALA A 162 -13.62 9.27 12.85
N LEU A 163 -14.81 8.83 12.40
CA LEU A 163 -15.51 9.46 11.28
C LEU A 163 -15.90 10.90 11.58
N GLY A 164 -16.32 11.19 12.81
CA GLY A 164 -16.60 12.56 13.23
C GLY A 164 -15.36 13.47 13.18
N ALA A 165 -14.18 12.94 13.50
CA ALA A 165 -12.93 13.67 13.35
C ALA A 165 -12.54 13.87 11.88
N LEU A 166 -12.63 12.82 11.07
CA LEU A 166 -12.31 12.88 9.64
C LEU A 166 -13.24 13.85 8.89
N GLN A 167 -14.54 13.88 9.24
CA GLN A 167 -15.49 14.82 8.65
C GLN A 167 -15.04 16.27 8.84
N ARG A 168 -14.59 16.62 10.05
CA ARG A 168 -14.06 17.97 10.34
C ARG A 168 -12.81 18.28 9.50
N GLU A 169 -11.95 17.32 9.28
CA GLU A 169 -10.74 17.52 8.48
C GLU A 169 -11.06 17.64 6.96
N VAL A 170 -12.07 16.92 6.47
CA VAL A 170 -12.59 17.10 5.10
C VAL A 170 -13.20 18.50 4.95
N GLU A 171 -14.03 18.96 5.91
CA GLU A 171 -14.65 20.29 5.90
C GLU A 171 -13.61 21.42 5.98
N ARG A 172 -12.50 21.20 6.69
CA ARG A 172 -11.36 22.13 6.73
C ARG A 172 -10.53 22.11 5.44
N GLY A 173 -10.72 21.11 4.59
CA GLY A 173 -9.94 20.91 3.37
C GLY A 173 -8.53 20.39 3.60
N THR A 174 -8.19 19.91 4.81
CA THR A 174 -6.87 19.34 5.13
C THR A 174 -6.67 17.94 4.56
N ILE A 175 -7.77 17.21 4.33
CA ILE A 175 -7.80 15.96 3.56
C ILE A 175 -8.93 16.02 2.53
N ARG A 176 -8.74 15.38 1.36
CA ARG A 176 -9.78 15.32 0.34
C ARG A 176 -10.63 14.06 0.46
N ALA A 177 -10.00 12.94 0.81
CA ALA A 177 -10.66 11.65 0.93
C ALA A 177 -10.01 10.80 2.02
N PHE A 178 -10.74 9.78 2.43
CA PHE A 178 -10.38 8.83 3.47
C PHE A 178 -10.27 7.41 2.90
N GLY A 179 -9.28 6.65 3.37
CA GLY A 179 -9.08 5.26 3.05
C GLY A 179 -8.64 4.42 4.25
N LEU A 180 -8.60 3.12 4.06
CA LEU A 180 -8.22 2.14 5.08
C LEU A 180 -6.99 1.35 4.61
N SER A 181 -6.29 0.72 5.53
CA SER A 181 -5.20 -0.19 5.21
C SER A 181 -5.19 -1.36 6.18
N ASN A 182 -4.74 -2.52 5.69
CA ASN A 182 -4.72 -3.76 6.46
C ASN A 182 -6.07 -4.13 7.09
N GLU A 183 -7.15 -3.81 6.35
CA GLU A 183 -8.52 -3.96 6.80
C GLU A 183 -9.16 -5.24 6.21
N SER A 184 -10.09 -5.83 6.96
CA SER A 184 -10.87 -7.00 6.55
C SER A 184 -12.14 -6.61 5.80
N ALA A 185 -12.75 -7.55 5.07
CA ALA A 185 -14.04 -7.36 4.42
C ALA A 185 -15.14 -6.91 5.40
N TRP A 186 -15.18 -7.55 6.60
CA TRP A 186 -16.10 -7.14 7.66
C TRP A 186 -15.87 -5.67 8.08
N GLY A 187 -14.61 -5.29 8.30
CA GLY A 187 -14.29 -3.93 8.68
C GLY A 187 -14.68 -2.91 7.60
N LEU A 188 -14.37 -3.21 6.33
CA LEU A 188 -14.74 -2.35 5.20
C LEU A 188 -16.25 -2.10 5.15
N THR A 189 -17.06 -3.14 5.24
CA THR A 189 -18.52 -3.01 5.24
C THR A 189 -19.05 -2.25 6.46
N GLN A 190 -18.43 -2.44 7.65
CA GLN A 190 -18.83 -1.68 8.83
C GLN A 190 -18.45 -0.19 8.73
N TRP A 191 -17.25 0.13 8.24
CA TRP A 191 -16.86 1.54 8.02
C TRP A 191 -17.81 2.24 7.04
N ALA A 192 -18.17 1.58 5.93
CA ALA A 192 -19.12 2.13 4.96
C ALA A 192 -20.50 2.34 5.58
N ALA A 193 -21.04 1.34 6.27
CA ALA A 193 -22.36 1.43 6.93
C ALA A 193 -22.41 2.47 8.05
N VAL A 194 -21.34 2.59 8.85
CA VAL A 194 -21.27 3.63 9.89
C VAL A 194 -21.21 5.02 9.25
N ALA A 195 -20.39 5.19 8.21
CA ALA A 195 -20.29 6.47 7.49
C ALA A 195 -21.65 6.92 6.95
N GLU A 196 -22.41 6.03 6.33
CA GLU A 196 -23.79 6.34 5.88
C GLU A 196 -24.72 6.73 7.03
N ARG A 197 -24.65 6.00 8.13
CA ARG A 197 -25.52 6.25 9.30
C ARG A 197 -25.25 7.58 9.99
N VAL A 198 -23.98 8.00 10.08
CA VAL A 198 -23.58 9.24 10.78
C VAL A 198 -23.38 10.43 9.84
N GLY A 199 -23.46 10.21 8.52
CA GLY A 199 -23.19 11.25 7.52
C GLY A 199 -21.70 11.63 7.43
N GLY A 200 -20.81 10.70 7.76
CA GLY A 200 -19.36 10.90 7.69
C GLY A 200 -18.75 10.51 6.32
N PRO A 201 -17.44 10.75 6.12
CA PRO A 201 -16.77 10.39 4.88
C PRO A 201 -16.69 8.86 4.72
N ARG A 202 -17.17 8.35 3.57
CA ARG A 202 -17.01 6.93 3.22
C ARG A 202 -15.55 6.64 2.88
N PRO A 203 -15.01 5.46 3.24
CA PRO A 203 -13.72 5.03 2.73
C PRO A 203 -13.82 4.81 1.21
N ILE A 204 -12.86 5.34 0.45
CA ILE A 204 -12.80 5.18 -1.01
C ILE A 204 -11.77 4.14 -1.44
N SER A 205 -10.90 3.71 -0.53
CA SER A 205 -9.85 2.74 -0.82
C SER A 205 -9.53 1.85 0.38
N VAL A 206 -8.97 0.68 0.08
CA VAL A 206 -8.32 -0.20 1.05
C VAL A 206 -6.92 -0.57 0.54
N GLN A 207 -5.90 -0.30 1.35
CA GLN A 207 -4.52 -0.66 1.02
C GLN A 207 -4.12 -1.94 1.75
N ASN A 208 -4.12 -3.07 1.03
CA ASN A 208 -3.79 -4.39 1.58
C ASN A 208 -2.63 -5.04 0.81
N GLU A 209 -1.95 -6.00 1.45
CA GLU A 209 -0.98 -6.85 0.75
C GLU A 209 -1.67 -7.65 -0.35
N TYR A 210 -1.16 -7.53 -1.57
CA TYR A 210 -1.68 -8.29 -2.69
C TYR A 210 -0.61 -8.51 -3.76
N SER A 211 -0.44 -9.77 -4.17
CA SER A 211 0.53 -10.20 -5.18
C SER A 211 0.16 -11.60 -5.67
N LEU A 212 0.87 -12.12 -6.67
CA LEU A 212 0.79 -13.52 -7.08
C LEU A 212 0.96 -14.51 -5.90
N MET A 213 1.73 -14.12 -4.87
CA MET A 213 2.01 -14.95 -3.69
C MET A 213 1.07 -14.69 -2.50
N CYS A 214 0.32 -13.59 -2.51
CA CYS A 214 -0.63 -13.23 -1.45
C CYS A 214 -1.97 -12.81 -2.07
N ARG A 215 -2.89 -13.76 -2.17
CA ARG A 215 -4.20 -13.60 -2.82
C ARG A 215 -5.38 -13.65 -1.83
N LEU A 216 -5.13 -13.29 -0.56
CA LEU A 216 -6.17 -13.29 0.49
C LEU A 216 -7.37 -12.39 0.16
N ALA A 217 -7.16 -11.36 -0.66
CA ALA A 217 -8.22 -10.45 -1.06
C ALA A 217 -9.12 -10.98 -2.19
N ASP A 218 -8.76 -12.07 -2.87
CA ASP A 218 -9.52 -12.59 -4.03
C ASP A 218 -10.93 -13.08 -3.70
N THR A 219 -11.22 -13.32 -2.43
CA THR A 219 -12.52 -13.74 -1.92
C THR A 219 -13.35 -12.55 -1.43
N ASP A 220 -13.52 -12.42 -0.12
CA ASP A 220 -14.46 -11.49 0.51
C ASP A 220 -14.11 -10.01 0.32
N VAL A 221 -12.80 -9.67 0.33
CA VAL A 221 -12.36 -8.27 0.17
C VAL A 221 -12.66 -7.78 -1.24
N SER A 222 -12.43 -8.62 -2.27
CA SER A 222 -12.72 -8.26 -3.66
C SER A 222 -14.21 -8.00 -3.90
N GLU A 223 -15.08 -8.85 -3.34
CA GLU A 223 -16.52 -8.69 -3.40
C GLU A 223 -16.96 -7.39 -2.71
N THR A 224 -16.42 -7.13 -1.52
CA THR A 224 -16.67 -5.88 -0.79
C THR A 224 -16.21 -4.66 -1.59
N CYS A 225 -15.01 -4.69 -2.16
CA CYS A 225 -14.48 -3.60 -2.97
C CYS A 225 -15.42 -3.23 -4.13
N VAL A 226 -15.89 -4.24 -4.87
CA VAL A 226 -16.76 -4.02 -6.03
C VAL A 226 -18.13 -3.48 -5.60
N ASN A 227 -18.77 -4.07 -4.59
CA ASN A 227 -20.13 -3.69 -4.17
C ASN A 227 -20.17 -2.35 -3.43
N GLU A 228 -19.15 -2.04 -2.63
CA GLU A 228 -19.05 -0.80 -1.86
C GLU A 228 -18.35 0.33 -2.62
N GLN A 229 -17.88 0.10 -3.85
CA GLN A 229 -17.11 1.08 -4.63
C GLN A 229 -15.86 1.59 -3.87
N ILE A 230 -15.17 0.67 -3.21
CA ILE A 230 -13.90 0.88 -2.50
C ILE A 230 -12.80 0.23 -3.32
N ASP A 231 -11.88 1.01 -3.85
CA ASP A 231 -10.80 0.45 -4.66
C ASP A 231 -9.66 -0.10 -3.81
N MET A 232 -9.07 -1.20 -4.26
CA MET A 232 -7.89 -1.76 -3.61
C MET A 232 -6.61 -1.07 -4.09
N LEU A 233 -5.75 -0.74 -3.14
CA LEU A 233 -4.37 -0.32 -3.36
C LEU A 233 -3.45 -1.48 -2.94
N ALA A 234 -2.85 -2.16 -3.91
CA ALA A 234 -2.02 -3.33 -3.64
C ALA A 234 -0.63 -2.92 -3.16
N PHE A 235 -0.26 -3.19 -1.91
CA PHE A 235 1.13 -3.07 -1.49
C PHE A 235 1.89 -4.40 -1.57
N SER A 236 3.22 -4.35 -1.67
CA SER A 236 4.10 -5.50 -1.87
C SER A 236 3.74 -6.39 -3.08
N PRO A 237 3.42 -5.82 -4.25
CA PRO A 237 3.01 -6.61 -5.43
C PRO A 237 4.12 -7.56 -5.93
N LEU A 238 5.37 -7.32 -5.53
CA LEU A 238 6.53 -8.16 -5.80
C LEU A 238 6.93 -9.04 -4.60
N ALA A 239 6.03 -9.22 -3.61
CA ALA A 239 6.28 -10.00 -2.39
C ALA A 239 7.62 -9.65 -1.72
N ALA A 240 7.86 -8.35 -1.48
CA ALA A 240 9.10 -7.81 -0.91
C ALA A 240 10.37 -8.15 -1.75
N GLY A 241 10.20 -8.36 -3.05
CA GLY A 241 11.27 -8.67 -4.00
C GLY A 241 11.48 -10.16 -4.26
N LEU A 242 10.70 -11.06 -3.66
CA LEU A 242 10.76 -12.50 -3.95
C LEU A 242 10.45 -12.79 -5.42
N LEU A 243 9.40 -12.17 -5.98
CA LEU A 243 8.97 -12.37 -7.37
C LEU A 243 9.95 -11.85 -8.43
N THR A 244 11.00 -11.13 -8.03
CA THR A 244 12.09 -10.77 -8.97
C THR A 244 13.03 -11.95 -9.29
N GLY A 245 12.95 -13.05 -8.54
CA GLY A 245 13.85 -14.20 -8.66
C GLY A 245 15.25 -14.01 -8.06
N LYS A 246 15.62 -12.79 -7.63
CA LYS A 246 16.98 -12.47 -7.17
C LYS A 246 17.45 -13.24 -5.92
N TYR A 247 16.51 -13.85 -5.18
CA TYR A 247 16.80 -14.64 -3.98
C TYR A 247 16.81 -16.15 -4.23
N GLN A 248 16.50 -16.60 -5.43
CA GLN A 248 16.50 -18.02 -5.76
C GLN A 248 17.90 -18.63 -5.61
N GLY A 249 17.93 -19.92 -5.21
CA GLY A 249 19.17 -20.63 -4.95
C GLY A 249 19.91 -20.14 -3.70
N GLY A 250 19.21 -19.50 -2.74
CA GLY A 250 19.80 -19.01 -1.49
C GLY A 250 20.65 -17.75 -1.65
N LYS A 251 20.52 -17.04 -2.75
CA LYS A 251 21.25 -15.78 -2.99
C LYS A 251 20.72 -14.65 -2.11
N ILE A 252 21.61 -13.88 -1.50
CA ILE A 252 21.28 -12.67 -0.72
C ILE A 252 22.14 -11.52 -1.27
N PRO A 253 21.68 -10.81 -2.33
CA PRO A 253 22.44 -9.70 -2.88
C PRO A 253 22.69 -8.62 -1.83
N ALA A 254 23.91 -8.07 -1.80
CA ALA A 254 24.26 -6.99 -0.88
C ALA A 254 23.31 -5.78 -1.07
N GLY A 255 22.89 -5.16 0.04
CA GLY A 255 21.97 -4.04 0.03
C GLY A 255 20.52 -4.41 -0.34
N SER A 256 20.24 -5.69 -0.62
CA SER A 256 18.87 -6.12 -0.86
C SER A 256 18.03 -6.12 0.41
N ARG A 257 16.70 -6.08 0.27
CA ARG A 257 15.78 -6.10 1.40
C ARG A 257 15.96 -7.35 2.29
N LEU A 258 16.28 -8.51 1.71
CA LEU A 258 16.56 -9.73 2.47
C LEU A 258 17.85 -9.62 3.29
N ALA A 259 18.85 -8.87 2.82
CA ALA A 259 20.07 -8.61 3.60
C ALA A 259 19.82 -7.68 4.80
N LEU A 260 18.77 -6.86 4.78
CA LEU A 260 18.38 -5.93 5.85
C LEU A 260 17.31 -6.50 6.78
N ASN A 261 16.54 -7.47 6.30
CA ASN A 261 15.44 -8.10 7.01
C ASN A 261 15.37 -9.58 6.59
N GLU A 262 16.00 -10.44 7.38
CA GLU A 262 16.30 -11.84 7.06
C GLU A 262 15.07 -12.71 6.76
N ASP A 263 13.89 -12.33 7.27
CA ASP A 263 12.65 -13.08 7.04
C ASP A 263 11.66 -12.37 6.09
N LEU A 264 12.02 -11.18 5.60
CA LEU A 264 11.14 -10.31 4.80
C LEU A 264 9.75 -10.09 5.47
N GLY A 265 9.74 -10.04 6.79
CA GLY A 265 8.52 -9.91 7.59
C GLY A 265 7.64 -11.15 7.53
N GLY A 266 8.24 -12.34 7.59
CA GLY A 266 7.55 -13.62 7.59
C GLY A 266 7.24 -14.20 6.20
N ARG A 267 7.86 -13.69 5.12
CA ARG A 267 7.67 -14.21 3.75
C ARG A 267 8.69 -15.25 3.33
N VAL A 268 9.78 -15.41 4.09
CA VAL A 268 10.84 -16.38 3.77
C VAL A 268 10.47 -17.75 4.31
N THR A 269 9.90 -18.57 3.46
CA THR A 269 9.54 -19.97 3.75
C THR A 269 10.01 -20.88 2.61
N PRO A 270 10.24 -22.19 2.84
CA PRO A 270 10.54 -23.13 1.75
C PRO A 270 9.46 -23.09 0.65
N ARG A 271 8.19 -23.07 1.02
CA ARG A 271 7.05 -22.99 0.10
C ARG A 271 7.04 -21.71 -0.75
N ALA A 272 7.52 -20.60 -0.19
CA ALA A 272 7.62 -19.34 -0.93
C ALA A 272 8.60 -19.43 -2.07
N PHE A 273 9.76 -20.07 -1.89
CA PHE A 273 10.75 -20.25 -2.96
C PHE A 273 10.26 -21.20 -4.06
N GLU A 274 9.50 -22.25 -3.71
CA GLU A 274 8.86 -23.16 -4.67
C GLU A 274 7.80 -22.40 -5.49
N ALA A 275 6.96 -21.58 -4.85
CA ALA A 275 5.99 -20.75 -5.53
C ALA A 275 6.65 -19.73 -6.48
N VAL A 276 7.71 -19.06 -6.02
CA VAL A 276 8.48 -18.14 -6.87
C VAL A 276 9.04 -18.86 -8.10
N ALA A 277 9.62 -20.07 -7.93
CA ALA A 277 10.13 -20.83 -9.06
C ALA A 277 9.03 -21.07 -10.11
N ALA A 278 7.84 -21.49 -9.68
CA ALA A 278 6.71 -21.70 -10.60
C ALA A 278 6.30 -20.44 -11.36
N TYR A 279 6.30 -19.27 -10.71
CA TYR A 279 6.01 -18.00 -11.40
C TYR A 279 7.14 -17.55 -12.34
N LEU A 280 8.40 -17.84 -12.01
CA LEU A 280 9.53 -17.57 -12.89
C LEU A 280 9.48 -18.48 -14.13
N ASP A 281 9.08 -19.75 -13.99
CA ASP A 281 8.88 -20.67 -15.11
C ASP A 281 7.78 -20.16 -16.06
N VAL A 282 6.69 -19.58 -15.53
CA VAL A 282 5.67 -18.93 -16.36
C VAL A 282 6.26 -17.74 -17.12
N ALA A 283 7.02 -16.88 -16.45
CA ALA A 283 7.65 -15.73 -17.10
C ALA A 283 8.61 -16.17 -18.22
N GLU A 284 9.46 -17.16 -17.97
CA GLU A 284 10.39 -17.72 -18.94
C GLU A 284 9.65 -18.35 -20.15
N LYS A 285 8.63 -19.18 -19.89
CA LYS A 285 7.80 -19.82 -20.92
C LYS A 285 7.22 -18.83 -21.92
N HIS A 286 6.82 -17.65 -21.44
CA HIS A 286 6.15 -16.60 -22.24
C HIS A 286 7.10 -15.47 -22.65
N GLY A 287 8.40 -15.54 -22.32
CA GLY A 287 9.38 -14.51 -22.66
C GLY A 287 9.10 -13.16 -21.98
N LEU A 288 8.57 -13.17 -20.76
CA LEU A 288 8.20 -11.99 -19.99
C LEU A 288 9.24 -11.67 -18.89
N ASP A 289 9.43 -10.40 -18.60
CA ASP A 289 10.11 -9.99 -17.37
C ASP A 289 9.22 -10.32 -16.15
N PRO A 290 9.70 -11.05 -15.12
CA PRO A 290 8.88 -11.48 -14.00
C PRO A 290 8.36 -10.31 -13.13
N VAL A 291 9.10 -9.19 -13.04
CA VAL A 291 8.66 -7.98 -12.32
C VAL A 291 7.49 -7.36 -13.05
N GLN A 292 7.61 -7.15 -14.36
CA GLN A 292 6.57 -6.57 -15.20
C GLN A 292 5.32 -7.46 -15.22
N MET A 293 5.49 -8.77 -15.35
CA MET A 293 4.40 -9.74 -15.32
C MET A 293 3.62 -9.68 -13.99
N ALA A 294 4.31 -9.67 -12.85
CA ALA A 294 3.67 -9.62 -11.54
C ALA A 294 2.91 -8.31 -11.31
N LEU A 295 3.47 -7.17 -11.71
CA LEU A 295 2.82 -5.86 -11.59
C LEU A 295 1.62 -5.76 -12.54
N ALA A 296 1.77 -6.16 -13.79
CA ALA A 296 0.70 -6.16 -14.78
C ALA A 296 -0.46 -7.07 -14.33
N TRP A 297 -0.16 -8.26 -13.78
CA TRP A 297 -1.17 -9.16 -13.25
C TRP A 297 -1.99 -8.50 -12.12
N CYS A 298 -1.35 -7.84 -11.15
CA CYS A 298 -2.06 -7.09 -10.11
C CYS A 298 -3.01 -6.04 -10.71
N ALA A 299 -2.53 -5.31 -11.73
CA ALA A 299 -3.29 -4.25 -12.39
C ALA A 299 -4.51 -4.76 -13.20
N THR A 300 -4.56 -6.06 -13.55
CA THR A 300 -5.74 -6.64 -14.26
C THR A 300 -6.94 -6.89 -13.37
N ARG A 301 -6.78 -6.84 -12.04
CA ARG A 301 -7.87 -7.21 -11.11
C ARG A 301 -8.99 -6.17 -11.13
N PRO A 302 -10.27 -6.58 -11.21
CA PRO A 302 -11.40 -5.65 -11.39
C PRO A 302 -11.60 -4.69 -10.21
N PHE A 303 -11.13 -5.07 -9.02
CA PHE A 303 -11.20 -4.28 -7.80
C PHE A 303 -9.96 -3.41 -7.56
N MET A 304 -8.98 -3.43 -8.50
CA MET A 304 -7.73 -2.69 -8.33
C MET A 304 -7.88 -1.22 -8.65
N GLY A 305 -7.52 -0.36 -7.70
CA GLY A 305 -7.36 1.08 -7.88
C GLY A 305 -5.97 1.42 -8.39
N SER A 306 -4.95 0.99 -7.66
CA SER A 306 -3.56 1.21 -8.05
C SER A 306 -2.63 0.16 -7.44
N VAL A 307 -1.54 -0.15 -8.12
CA VAL A 307 -0.49 -1.07 -7.68
C VAL A 307 0.67 -0.28 -7.13
N ILE A 308 0.90 -0.37 -5.81
CA ILE A 308 1.96 0.38 -5.11
C ILE A 308 3.25 -0.42 -5.17
N PHE A 309 4.23 0.07 -5.87
CA PHE A 309 5.56 -0.51 -5.91
C PHE A 309 6.63 0.52 -5.51
N GLY A 310 7.71 0.06 -4.93
CA GLY A 310 8.88 0.87 -4.58
C GLY A 310 10.12 0.35 -5.27
N ALA A 311 11.09 1.23 -5.46
CA ALA A 311 12.38 0.93 -6.01
C ALA A 311 13.49 1.54 -5.14
N THR A 312 14.69 0.93 -5.15
CA THR A 312 15.87 1.49 -4.50
C THR A 312 16.86 2.07 -5.50
N SER A 313 16.56 2.00 -6.80
CA SER A 313 17.31 2.68 -7.87
C SER A 313 16.39 3.04 -9.04
N LEU A 314 16.84 3.95 -9.91
CA LEU A 314 16.10 4.32 -11.13
C LEU A 314 15.99 3.16 -12.10
N GLU A 315 16.99 2.28 -12.18
CA GLU A 315 16.94 1.09 -13.04
C GLU A 315 15.82 0.14 -12.59
N GLN A 316 15.65 -0.07 -11.28
CA GLN A 316 14.53 -0.87 -10.76
C GLN A 316 13.19 -0.21 -11.04
N LEU A 317 13.12 1.12 -10.93
CA LEU A 317 11.93 1.90 -11.26
C LEU A 317 11.58 1.72 -12.74
N ASP A 318 12.54 1.85 -13.65
CA ASP A 318 12.34 1.71 -15.08
C ASP A 318 11.85 0.29 -15.47
N VAL A 319 12.42 -0.76 -14.86
CA VAL A 319 11.91 -2.12 -15.06
C VAL A 319 10.45 -2.23 -14.63
N ALA A 320 10.09 -1.70 -13.46
CA ALA A 320 8.72 -1.75 -12.96
C ALA A 320 7.74 -0.96 -13.84
N LEU A 321 8.15 0.20 -14.36
CA LEU A 321 7.37 1.01 -15.28
C LEU A 321 6.98 0.27 -16.57
N GLY A 322 7.81 -0.66 -17.05
CA GLY A 322 7.51 -1.51 -18.19
C GLY A 322 6.26 -2.38 -17.99
N GLY A 323 5.90 -2.70 -16.74
CA GLY A 323 4.68 -3.44 -16.42
C GLY A 323 3.38 -2.67 -16.68
N ALA A 324 3.43 -1.33 -16.73
CA ALA A 324 2.25 -0.49 -16.93
C ALA A 324 1.64 -0.59 -18.33
N GLU A 325 2.45 -0.95 -19.32
CA GLU A 325 2.04 -1.10 -20.72
C GLU A 325 1.87 -2.58 -21.12
N LEU A 326 2.26 -3.52 -20.24
CA LEU A 326 2.20 -4.94 -20.51
C LEU A 326 0.75 -5.45 -20.44
N SER A 327 0.32 -6.10 -21.52
CA SER A 327 -0.94 -6.85 -21.57
C SER A 327 -0.64 -8.35 -21.50
N LEU A 328 -1.25 -9.02 -20.53
CA LEU A 328 -1.12 -10.47 -20.36
C LEU A 328 -2.16 -11.19 -21.20
N SER A 329 -1.73 -12.23 -21.97
CA SER A 329 -2.65 -13.05 -22.73
C SER A 329 -3.42 -14.01 -21.83
N ASP A 330 -4.51 -14.57 -22.36
CA ASP A 330 -5.33 -15.58 -21.64
C ASP A 330 -4.48 -16.82 -21.27
N GLU A 331 -3.50 -17.18 -22.08
CA GLU A 331 -2.59 -18.29 -21.81
C GLU A 331 -1.68 -17.98 -20.60
N VAL A 332 -1.11 -16.77 -20.55
CA VAL A 332 -0.33 -16.32 -19.38
C VAL A 332 -1.19 -16.33 -18.12
N MET A 333 -2.41 -15.81 -18.20
CA MET A 333 -3.34 -15.77 -17.05
C MET A 333 -3.70 -17.18 -16.58
N ALA A 334 -3.93 -18.13 -17.50
CA ALA A 334 -4.22 -19.52 -17.17
C ALA A 334 -3.01 -20.20 -16.49
N ASP A 335 -1.78 -19.97 -16.97
CA ASP A 335 -0.56 -20.53 -16.35
C ASP A 335 -0.31 -19.94 -14.96
N LEU A 336 -0.53 -18.63 -14.78
CA LEU A 336 -0.43 -17.98 -13.46
C LEU A 336 -1.47 -18.54 -12.46
N ASP A 337 -2.68 -18.82 -12.92
CA ASP A 337 -3.71 -19.44 -12.09
C ASP A 337 -3.38 -20.91 -11.77
N ALA A 338 -2.77 -21.65 -12.69
CA ALA A 338 -2.27 -23.00 -12.45
C ALA A 338 -1.15 -23.01 -11.40
N ALA A 339 -0.19 -22.09 -11.51
CA ALA A 339 0.88 -21.91 -10.52
C ALA A 339 0.33 -21.57 -9.14
N HIS A 340 -0.67 -20.67 -9.06
CA HIS A 340 -1.33 -20.34 -7.81
C HIS A 340 -2.04 -21.54 -7.16
N LYS A 341 -2.76 -22.35 -7.96
CA LYS A 341 -3.45 -23.54 -7.46
C LYS A 341 -2.47 -24.61 -6.96
N ALA A 342 -1.29 -24.70 -7.54
CA ALA A 342 -0.23 -25.59 -7.10
C ALA A 342 0.45 -25.10 -5.80
N HIS A 343 0.55 -23.81 -5.62
CA HIS A 343 1.24 -23.16 -4.49
C HIS A 343 0.37 -22.12 -3.76
N PRO A 344 -0.80 -22.50 -3.20
CA PRO A 344 -1.67 -21.56 -2.51
C PRO A 344 -1.05 -21.13 -1.19
N MET A 345 -1.18 -19.85 -0.85
CA MET A 345 -0.73 -19.26 0.42
C MET A 345 0.69 -19.73 0.82
N PRO A 346 1.74 -19.38 0.06
CA PRO A 346 3.10 -19.89 0.29
C PRO A 346 3.76 -19.35 1.57
N TYR A 347 3.20 -18.27 2.18
CA TYR A 347 3.60 -17.71 3.47
C TYR A 347 2.40 -17.19 4.25
#